data_6999387f7bb159374e2cff78ec4a2564
#
_entry.id   6999387f7bb159374e2cff78ec4a2564
#
_cell.length_a   1.000
_cell.length_b   1.000
_cell.length_c   1.000
_cell.angle_alpha   90.00
_cell.angle_beta   90.00
_cell.angle_gamma   90.00
#
_symmetry.space_group_name_H-M   'P 1'
#
loop_
_entity.id
_entity.type
_entity.pdbx_description
1 polymer ?
#
loop_
_entity_poly.entity_id
_entity_poly.type
_entity_poly.pdbx_seq_one_letter_code
_entity_poly.pdbx_strand_id
1 'polypeptide(L)'
;MARYKIFQEENLKLADNPRALFDWTAKQTYIALANMMTSAALMGIDSCPIEGFDYDQFNAILAKHQIIKPDKEGIASMVSFGYRLRDPKHPRSRKPREDVITWLD
;
A
#
# COMPACT_ATOMS: atom_id res chain seq x y z
N MET A 1 -19.20 11.00 12.85
CA MET A 1 -19.32 9.71 12.12
C MET A 1 -20.31 9.76 10.96
N ALA A 2 -21.49 10.38 11.08
CA ALA A 2 -22.50 10.42 10.00
C ALA A 2 -21.98 11.03 8.67
N ARG A 3 -21.26 12.15 8.70
CA ARG A 3 -20.73 12.81 7.50
C ARG A 3 -19.74 11.94 6.71
N TYR A 4 -18.95 11.15 7.39
CA TYR A 4 -17.96 10.27 6.75
C TYR A 4 -18.65 9.09 6.04
N LYS A 5 -19.71 8.57 6.64
CA LYS A 5 -20.54 7.53 6.03
C LYS A 5 -21.23 8.03 4.77
N ILE A 6 -21.85 9.23 4.83
CA ILE A 6 -22.47 9.87 3.67
C ILE A 6 -21.44 10.07 2.54
N PHE A 7 -20.22 10.52 2.87
CA PHE A 7 -19.16 10.67 1.88
C PHE A 7 -18.81 9.33 1.20
N GLN A 8 -18.70 8.24 1.95
CA GLN A 8 -18.43 6.92 1.38
C GLN A 8 -19.59 6.40 0.51
N GLU A 9 -20.82 6.62 0.94
CA GLU A 9 -22.02 6.11 0.28
C GLU A 9 -22.38 6.92 -0.96
N GLU A 10 -22.44 8.24 -0.85
CA GLU A 10 -22.96 9.13 -1.89
C GLU A 10 -21.87 9.65 -2.84
N ASN A 11 -20.74 10.12 -2.31
CA ASN A 11 -19.70 10.70 -3.15
C ASN A 11 -18.79 9.64 -3.77
N LEU A 12 -18.35 8.64 -2.98
CA LEU A 12 -17.48 7.58 -3.45
C LEU A 12 -18.23 6.36 -3.98
N LYS A 13 -19.53 6.21 -3.69
CA LYS A 13 -20.39 5.09 -4.11
C LYS A 13 -19.82 3.71 -3.75
N LEU A 14 -19.31 3.60 -2.52
CA LEU A 14 -18.68 2.36 -2.03
C LEU A 14 -19.62 1.43 -1.29
N ALA A 15 -20.88 1.87 -0.98
CA ALA A 15 -21.81 1.16 -0.09
C ALA A 15 -22.09 -0.27 -0.54
N ASP A 16 -22.29 -0.46 -1.84
CA ASP A 16 -22.70 -1.74 -2.43
C ASP A 16 -21.54 -2.51 -3.09
N ASN A 17 -20.30 -2.08 -2.84
CA ASN A 17 -19.11 -2.69 -3.44
C ASN A 17 -18.02 -2.94 -2.39
N PRO A 18 -18.04 -4.11 -1.71
CA PRO A 18 -17.05 -4.46 -0.69
C PRO A 18 -15.60 -4.42 -1.21
N ARG A 19 -15.38 -4.78 -2.46
CA ARG A 19 -14.05 -4.72 -3.08
C ARG A 19 -13.57 -3.27 -3.22
N ALA A 20 -14.41 -2.38 -3.72
CA ALA A 20 -14.06 -0.96 -3.84
C ALA A 20 -13.83 -0.32 -2.47
N LEU A 21 -14.59 -0.71 -1.47
CA LEU A 21 -14.39 -0.26 -0.08
C LEU A 21 -13.04 -0.74 0.46
N PHE A 22 -12.69 -2.00 0.24
CA PHE A 22 -11.38 -2.54 0.63
C PHE A 22 -10.25 -1.78 -0.07
N ASP A 23 -10.32 -1.60 -1.39
CA ASP A 23 -9.30 -0.90 -2.17
C ASP A 23 -9.16 0.56 -1.73
N TRP A 24 -10.27 1.21 -1.36
CA TRP A 24 -10.24 2.57 -0.82
C TRP A 24 -9.57 2.63 0.55
N THR A 25 -9.87 1.70 1.45
CA THR A 25 -9.22 1.62 2.77
C THR A 25 -7.75 1.22 2.66
N ALA A 26 -7.41 0.33 1.74
CA ALA A 26 -6.04 -0.09 1.47
C ALA A 26 -5.13 1.10 1.09
N LYS A 27 -5.65 2.12 0.38
CA LYS A 27 -4.89 3.35 0.05
C LYS A 27 -4.31 4.04 1.29
N GLN A 28 -4.96 3.94 2.44
CA GLN A 28 -4.45 4.51 3.69
C GLN A 28 -3.17 3.81 4.17
N THR A 29 -3.06 2.51 3.91
CA THR A 29 -1.86 1.73 4.27
C THR A 29 -0.66 2.12 3.42
N TYR A 30 -0.87 2.54 2.17
CA TYR A 30 0.19 3.03 1.28
C TYR A 30 0.79 4.35 1.74
N ILE A 31 0.02 5.19 2.43
CA ILE A 31 0.56 6.40 3.07
C ILE A 31 1.55 6.01 4.17
N ALA A 32 1.17 5.06 5.03
CA ALA A 32 2.06 4.54 6.06
C ALA A 32 3.29 3.85 5.45
N LEU A 33 3.10 3.03 4.41
CA LEU A 33 4.16 2.37 3.67
C LEU A 33 5.21 3.38 3.16
N ALA A 34 4.76 4.43 2.48
CA ALA A 34 5.64 5.47 1.95
C ALA A 34 6.44 6.17 3.06
N ASN A 35 5.79 6.50 4.19
CA ASN A 35 6.46 7.10 5.34
C ASN A 35 7.52 6.17 5.94
N MET A 36 7.20 4.89 6.11
CA MET A 36 8.14 3.89 6.64
C MET A 36 9.36 3.74 5.72
N MET A 37 9.15 3.65 4.40
CA MET A 37 10.22 3.52 3.42
C MET A 37 11.12 4.77 3.39
N THR A 38 10.53 5.96 3.45
CA THR A 38 11.28 7.23 3.49
C THR A 38 12.08 7.34 4.79
N SER A 39 11.48 7.00 5.92
CA SER A 39 12.18 7.03 7.21
C SER A 39 13.34 6.03 7.25
N ALA A 40 13.15 4.83 6.72
CA ALA A 40 14.20 3.82 6.61
C ALA A 40 15.37 4.34 5.75
N ALA A 41 15.07 4.95 4.60
CA ALA A 41 16.08 5.52 3.72
C ALA A 41 16.90 6.63 4.40
N LEU A 42 16.28 7.49 5.21
CA LEU A 42 16.98 8.51 6.00
C LEU A 42 17.90 7.91 7.06
N MET A 43 17.64 6.69 7.51
CA MET A 43 18.47 5.92 8.43
C MET A 43 19.53 5.06 7.71
N GLY A 44 19.60 5.11 6.39
CA GLY A 44 20.52 4.27 5.60
C GLY A 44 20.07 2.81 5.50
N ILE A 45 18.79 2.52 5.71
CA ILE A 45 18.19 1.20 5.61
C ILE A 45 17.43 1.10 4.28
N ASP A 46 17.70 0.05 3.52
CA ASP A 46 16.97 -0.25 2.29
C ASP A 46 15.60 -0.83 2.60
N SER A 47 14.67 -0.63 1.67
CA SER A 47 13.32 -1.17 1.75
C SER A 47 12.87 -1.73 0.41
N CYS A 48 12.03 -2.76 0.45
CA CYS A 48 11.43 -3.34 -0.74
C CYS A 48 9.93 -3.54 -0.51
N PRO A 49 9.05 -2.74 -1.16
CA PRO A 49 7.61 -2.99 -1.14
C PRO A 49 7.30 -4.23 -1.98
N ILE A 50 6.36 -5.04 -1.51
CA ILE A 50 6.03 -6.33 -2.09
C ILE A 50 4.52 -6.40 -2.29
N GLU A 51 4.09 -6.58 -3.54
CA GLU A 51 2.70 -6.80 -3.94
C GLU A 51 2.52 -8.09 -4.77
N GLY A 52 3.63 -8.66 -5.27
CA GLY A 52 3.64 -9.85 -6.12
C GLY A 52 3.46 -11.16 -5.35
N PHE A 53 2.38 -11.31 -4.60
CA PHE A 53 2.05 -12.52 -3.85
C PHE A 53 0.57 -12.90 -4.06
N ASP A 54 0.23 -14.15 -3.74
CA ASP A 54 -1.16 -14.62 -3.75
C ASP A 54 -1.88 -14.12 -2.49
N TYR A 55 -2.79 -13.16 -2.68
CA TYR A 55 -3.54 -12.50 -1.62
C TYR A 55 -4.42 -13.49 -0.82
N ASP A 56 -5.07 -14.42 -1.51
CA ASP A 56 -5.99 -15.36 -0.86
C ASP A 56 -5.23 -16.34 0.02
N GLN A 57 -4.13 -16.92 -0.49
CA GLN A 57 -3.28 -17.82 0.28
C GLN A 57 -2.65 -17.09 1.47
N PHE A 58 -2.18 -15.86 1.28
CA PHE A 58 -1.55 -15.11 2.35
C PHE A 58 -2.55 -14.71 3.43
N ASN A 59 -3.75 -14.25 3.04
CA ASN A 59 -4.83 -13.97 3.98
C ASN A 59 -5.23 -15.23 4.78
N ALA A 60 -5.30 -16.39 4.15
CA ALA A 60 -5.57 -17.65 4.84
C ALA A 60 -4.49 -17.99 5.90
N ILE A 61 -3.22 -17.74 5.59
CA ILE A 61 -2.12 -17.92 6.54
C ILE A 61 -2.26 -16.94 7.70
N LEU A 62 -2.50 -15.67 7.44
CA LEU A 62 -2.67 -14.65 8.48
C LEU A 62 -3.87 -14.94 9.39
N ALA A 63 -4.98 -15.38 8.82
CA ALA A 63 -6.17 -15.79 9.56
C ALA A 63 -5.90 -17.02 10.44
N LYS A 64 -5.22 -18.05 9.91
CA LYS A 64 -4.81 -19.24 10.66
C LYS A 64 -3.95 -18.89 11.88
N HIS A 65 -3.09 -17.88 11.75
CA HIS A 65 -2.25 -17.40 12.84
C HIS A 65 -2.93 -16.32 13.70
N GLN A 66 -4.23 -16.05 13.48
CA GLN A 66 -5.02 -15.07 14.23
C GLN A 66 -4.45 -13.64 14.17
N ILE A 67 -3.74 -13.31 13.08
CA ILE A 67 -3.16 -11.99 12.85
C ILE A 67 -4.22 -11.04 12.29
N ILE A 68 -5.13 -11.55 11.46
CA ILE A 68 -6.25 -10.80 10.89
C ILE A 68 -7.58 -11.47 11.17
N LYS A 69 -8.65 -10.68 11.09
CA LYS A 69 -10.05 -11.14 11.11
C LYS A 69 -10.53 -11.22 9.67
N PRO A 70 -10.63 -12.42 9.04
CA PRO A 70 -10.84 -12.56 7.60
C PRO A 70 -12.12 -11.91 7.08
N ASP A 71 -13.16 -11.75 7.95
CA ASP A 71 -14.41 -11.09 7.57
C ASP A 71 -14.33 -9.56 7.48
N LYS A 72 -13.24 -8.96 7.99
CA LYS A 72 -13.11 -7.51 8.15
C LYS A 72 -11.76 -6.96 7.72
N GLU A 73 -10.77 -7.80 7.64
CA GLU A 73 -9.37 -7.41 7.46
C GLU A 73 -8.72 -8.26 6.38
N GLY A 74 -7.79 -7.67 5.66
CA GLY A 74 -6.98 -8.35 4.66
C GLY A 74 -5.66 -7.63 4.44
N ILE A 75 -4.70 -8.33 3.88
CA ILE A 75 -3.42 -7.75 3.53
C ILE A 75 -3.57 -6.82 2.31
N ALA A 76 -2.97 -5.64 2.36
CA ALA A 76 -2.90 -4.71 1.23
C ALA A 76 -1.54 -4.78 0.53
N SER A 77 -0.46 -4.77 1.29
CA SER A 77 0.91 -4.85 0.79
C SER A 77 1.84 -5.33 1.88
N MET A 78 3.06 -5.71 1.51
CA MET A 78 4.14 -6.00 2.45
C MET A 78 5.33 -5.12 2.17
N VAL A 79 6.21 -4.99 3.14
CA VAL A 79 7.49 -4.32 2.96
C VAL A 79 8.56 -5.06 3.78
N SER A 80 9.72 -5.26 3.19
CA SER A 80 10.90 -5.72 3.89
C SER A 80 11.89 -4.58 4.09
N PHE A 81 12.61 -4.60 5.20
CA PHE A 81 13.67 -3.65 5.54
C PHE A 81 14.96 -4.39 5.83
N GLY A 82 16.08 -3.82 5.45
CA GLY A 82 17.39 -4.40 5.73
C GLY A 82 18.52 -3.65 5.06
N TYR A 83 19.73 -4.11 5.30
CA TYR A 83 20.92 -3.60 4.60
C TYR A 83 21.16 -4.42 3.34
N ARG A 84 21.42 -3.76 2.22
CA ARG A 84 21.73 -4.46 0.97
C ARG A 84 23.03 -5.24 1.09
N LEU A 85 23.04 -6.44 0.55
CA LEU A 85 24.25 -7.25 0.44
C LEU A 85 25.12 -6.80 -0.74
N ARG A 86 24.49 -6.26 -1.80
CA ARG A 86 25.11 -5.81 -3.04
C ARG A 86 24.27 -4.73 -3.68
N ASP A 87 24.87 -3.93 -4.56
CA ASP A 87 24.12 -2.96 -5.35
C ASP A 87 23.13 -3.65 -6.31
N PRO A 88 22.02 -2.97 -6.65
CA PRO A 88 21.05 -3.47 -7.60
C PRO A 88 21.71 -3.81 -8.94
N LYS A 89 21.29 -4.91 -9.55
CA LYS A 89 21.78 -5.35 -10.87
C LYS A 89 21.53 -4.30 -11.96
N HIS A 90 20.43 -3.57 -11.85
CA HIS A 90 20.04 -2.52 -12.79
C HIS A 90 19.96 -1.18 -12.08
N PRO A 91 20.43 -0.10 -12.72
CA PRO A 91 20.31 1.24 -12.17
C PRO A 91 18.82 1.63 -12.06
N ARG A 92 18.54 2.52 -11.11
CA ARG A 92 17.20 3.09 -10.95
C ARG A 92 16.82 3.90 -12.20
N SER A 93 15.67 3.60 -12.78
CA SER A 93 15.08 4.39 -13.87
C SER A 93 13.87 5.19 -13.38
N ARG A 94 13.64 6.32 -13.99
CA ARG A 94 12.45 7.16 -13.81
C ARG A 94 12.08 7.78 -15.15
N LYS A 95 10.80 8.08 -15.32
CA LYS A 95 10.35 8.91 -16.44
C LYS A 95 11.00 10.30 -16.36
N PRO A 96 11.26 10.98 -17.49
CA PRO A 96 11.65 12.38 -17.50
C PRO A 96 10.67 13.24 -16.69
N ARG A 97 11.17 14.29 -16.06
CA ARG A 97 10.34 15.15 -15.18
C ARG A 97 9.20 15.82 -15.94
N GLU A 98 9.45 16.23 -17.17
CA GLU A 98 8.51 16.86 -18.10
C GLU A 98 7.33 15.95 -18.47
N ASP A 99 7.51 14.61 -18.41
CA ASP A 99 6.46 13.64 -18.68
C ASP A 99 5.52 13.41 -17.49
N VAL A 100 5.91 13.85 -16.30
CA VAL A 100 5.17 13.55 -15.06
C VAL A 100 4.71 14.80 -14.30
N ILE A 101 5.25 15.97 -14.61
CA ILE A 101 4.92 17.24 -13.94
C ILE A 101 4.53 18.27 -14.99
N THR A 102 3.33 18.82 -14.88
CA THR A 102 2.86 19.97 -15.66
C THR A 102 2.77 21.17 -14.75
N TRP A 103 3.44 22.26 -15.13
CA TRP A 103 3.32 23.55 -14.46
C TRP A 103 2.21 24.35 -15.13
N LEU A 104 1.32 24.90 -14.32
CA LEU A 104 0.27 25.80 -14.78
C LEU A 104 0.66 27.22 -14.39
N ASP A 105 0.65 28.12 -15.38
CA ASP A 105 0.89 29.55 -15.17
C ASP A 105 -0.38 30.26 -14.67
#